data_58db426c13c1d24d4437aff613324d6a
#
_entry.id   58db426c13c1d24d4437aff613324d6a
#
_cell.length_a   1.000
_cell.length_b   1.000
_cell.length_c   1.000
_cell.angle_alpha   90.00
_cell.angle_beta   90.00
_cell.angle_gamma   90.00
#
_symmetry.space_group_name_H-M   'P 1'
#
loop_
_entity.id
_entity.type
_entity.pdbx_description
1 polymer ?
#
loop_
_entity_poly.entity_id
_entity_poly.type
_entity_poly.pdbx_seq_one_letter_code
_entity_poly.pdbx_strand_id
1 'polypeptide(L)'
;MVKAPAVVIKLDSITGLQSARILSGYGIPVIGIVDDPSHFCSRTNCCEEILAGSTTDDALLETLSDIAGRRGICALFPCSDESVRVLSRNRESLRERFRFVLPDEHVIDLFMNKINFYKFARDRGFAIPSTFFPARREDIDEIAGKMNPPYIVKPAEKTRRWIELFQKKVLKLGSIGELDRVFDACLDAAGDIIVQERIEGDDSRLYSCIFYYNSGCEQYITFTSRKLRQWRIEDGDACLAEECGDDEVLKQTIELIGSVKFRGLGSLEFKRDGTSGRYYMIEPNIGRPVTRIGLVEKAGVPILYAMYRDALGMSLPSDVMQRHTGVKWISIINDVLSAIAYYRKKQLTVREWLESLRGVKAFAVFSLRDPLPFIFQPFNYLRNYLGRPEPGPDERSHGGR
;
A
#
# COMPACT_ATOMS: atom_id res chain seq x y z
N MET A 1 -20.84 27.93 -2.66
CA MET A 1 -19.94 27.85 -1.49
C MET A 1 -18.57 27.37 -1.95
N VAL A 2 -17.50 28.01 -1.54
CA VAL A 2 -16.13 27.57 -1.81
C VAL A 2 -15.90 26.26 -1.02
N LYS A 3 -15.41 25.21 -1.71
CA LYS A 3 -15.10 23.94 -1.06
C LYS A 3 -13.87 24.10 -0.17
N ALA A 4 -13.86 23.48 1.01
CA ALA A 4 -12.67 23.42 1.85
C ALA A 4 -11.52 22.71 1.09
N PRO A 5 -10.28 23.21 1.12
CA PRO A 5 -9.17 22.58 0.44
C PRO A 5 -8.88 21.19 1.02
N ALA A 6 -8.40 20.28 0.15
CA ALA A 6 -7.83 19.00 0.54
C ALA A 6 -6.30 19.11 0.55
N VAL A 7 -5.66 18.72 1.65
CA VAL A 7 -4.21 18.64 1.77
C VAL A 7 -3.78 17.19 1.57
N VAL A 8 -3.10 16.92 0.47
CA VAL A 8 -2.55 15.59 0.13
C VAL A 8 -1.11 15.52 0.63
N ILE A 9 -0.88 14.75 1.69
CA ILE A 9 0.42 14.57 2.33
C ILE A 9 1.14 13.39 1.65
N LYS A 10 2.38 13.56 1.24
CA LYS A 10 3.16 12.63 0.40
C LYS A 10 2.64 12.59 -1.05
N LEU A 11 2.44 13.79 -1.62
CA LEU A 11 2.05 13.93 -3.04
C LEU A 11 3.10 13.33 -4.00
N ASP A 12 4.37 13.34 -3.62
CA ASP A 12 5.50 12.72 -4.33
C ASP A 12 5.49 11.18 -4.30
N SER A 13 4.30 10.61 -4.36
CA SER A 13 4.03 9.17 -4.50
C SER A 13 2.92 8.93 -5.52
N ILE A 14 2.85 7.71 -6.10
CA ILE A 14 1.74 7.35 -7.01
C ILE A 14 0.40 7.43 -6.27
N THR A 15 0.36 7.07 -4.99
CA THR A 15 -0.84 7.18 -4.15
C THR A 15 -1.27 8.63 -3.98
N GLY A 16 -0.33 9.52 -3.66
CA GLY A 16 -0.58 10.95 -3.52
C GLY A 16 -1.04 11.58 -4.84
N LEU A 17 -0.36 11.28 -5.95
CA LEU A 17 -0.74 11.78 -7.29
C LEU A 17 -2.17 11.37 -7.65
N GLN A 18 -2.54 10.10 -7.47
CA GLN A 18 -3.90 9.65 -7.76
C GLN A 18 -4.93 10.31 -6.84
N SER A 19 -4.62 10.44 -5.54
CA SER A 19 -5.50 11.11 -4.59
C SER A 19 -5.74 12.57 -4.97
N ALA A 20 -4.70 13.30 -5.34
CA ALA A 20 -4.81 14.69 -5.80
C ALA A 20 -5.67 14.82 -7.06
N ARG A 21 -5.43 13.95 -8.06
CA ARG A 21 -6.21 13.93 -9.31
C ARG A 21 -7.69 13.62 -9.09
N ILE A 22 -7.97 12.66 -8.22
CA ILE A 22 -9.35 12.28 -7.88
C ILE A 22 -10.07 13.45 -7.21
N LEU A 23 -9.47 14.01 -6.15
CA LEU A 23 -10.06 15.13 -5.41
C LEU A 23 -10.25 16.38 -6.30
N SER A 24 -9.24 16.74 -7.09
CA SER A 24 -9.33 17.81 -8.08
C SER A 24 -10.41 17.55 -9.13
N GLY A 25 -10.60 16.28 -9.55
CA GLY A 25 -11.67 15.86 -10.46
C GLY A 25 -13.08 16.12 -9.92
N TYR A 26 -13.26 16.14 -8.60
CA TYR A 26 -14.50 16.58 -7.92
C TYR A 26 -14.57 18.09 -7.71
N GLY A 27 -13.63 18.87 -8.29
CA GLY A 27 -13.56 20.32 -8.14
C GLY A 27 -13.23 20.75 -6.71
N ILE A 28 -12.47 19.95 -5.96
CA ILE A 28 -11.95 20.29 -4.65
C ILE A 28 -10.57 20.94 -4.85
N PRO A 29 -10.29 22.13 -4.28
CA PRO A 29 -8.96 22.71 -4.27
C PRO A 29 -7.97 21.77 -3.58
N VAL A 30 -6.82 21.48 -4.20
CA VAL A 30 -5.84 20.54 -3.66
C VAL A 30 -4.54 21.27 -3.38
N ILE A 31 -4.00 21.04 -2.17
CA ILE A 31 -2.66 21.44 -1.74
C ILE A 31 -1.84 20.17 -1.56
N GLY A 32 -0.67 20.08 -2.20
CA GLY A 32 0.23 18.95 -2.06
C GLY A 32 1.39 19.25 -1.13
N ILE A 33 1.78 18.31 -0.26
CA ILE A 33 3.03 18.35 0.50
C ILE A 33 3.94 17.24 -0.02
N VAL A 34 5.20 17.58 -0.31
CA VAL A 34 6.20 16.69 -0.91
C VAL A 34 7.52 16.73 -0.16
N ASP A 35 8.16 15.57 0.05
CA ASP A 35 9.54 15.49 0.54
C ASP A 35 10.54 15.76 -0.60
N ASP A 36 10.25 15.29 -1.83
CA ASP A 36 11.06 15.49 -3.03
C ASP A 36 10.32 16.29 -4.10
N PRO A 37 10.53 17.62 -4.19
CA PRO A 37 9.93 18.44 -5.25
C PRO A 37 10.36 18.04 -6.65
N SER A 38 11.47 17.33 -6.80
CA SER A 38 11.98 16.85 -8.10
C SER A 38 11.34 15.54 -8.56
N HIS A 39 10.60 14.85 -7.68
CA HIS A 39 9.91 13.61 -8.02
C HIS A 39 8.87 13.84 -9.12
N PHE A 40 8.70 12.88 -10.03
CA PHE A 40 7.79 13.04 -11.18
C PHE A 40 6.34 13.32 -10.76
N CYS A 41 5.85 12.77 -9.65
CA CYS A 41 4.52 13.04 -9.13
C CYS A 41 4.32 14.50 -8.70
N SER A 42 5.39 15.17 -8.24
CA SER A 42 5.36 16.58 -7.85
C SER A 42 5.17 17.54 -9.03
N ARG A 43 5.20 17.05 -10.27
CA ARG A 43 4.99 17.84 -11.50
C ARG A 43 3.52 17.89 -11.95
N THR A 44 2.61 17.45 -11.11
CA THR A 44 1.18 17.46 -11.42
C THR A 44 0.63 18.89 -11.48
N ASN A 45 -0.33 19.10 -12.38
CA ASN A 45 -1.09 20.35 -12.48
C ASN A 45 -2.44 20.32 -11.73
N CYS A 46 -2.70 19.23 -10.98
CA CYS A 46 -3.96 19.05 -10.25
C CYS A 46 -4.00 19.79 -8.91
N CYS A 47 -2.88 20.32 -8.43
CA CYS A 47 -2.79 21.06 -7.18
C CYS A 47 -2.75 22.56 -7.45
N GLU A 48 -3.46 23.34 -6.61
CA GLU A 48 -3.33 24.80 -6.61
C GLU A 48 -1.96 25.24 -6.06
N GLU A 49 -1.42 24.45 -5.14
CA GLU A 49 -0.16 24.74 -4.49
C GLU A 49 0.56 23.40 -4.14
N ILE A 50 1.88 23.38 -4.29
CA ILE A 50 2.73 22.26 -3.88
C ILE A 50 3.83 22.82 -2.98
N LEU A 51 3.88 22.32 -1.74
CA LEU A 51 4.81 22.76 -0.72
C LEU A 51 5.86 21.68 -0.48
N ALA A 52 7.13 22.09 -0.47
CA ALA A 52 8.22 21.22 -0.02
C ALA A 52 8.25 21.23 1.51
N GLY A 53 8.24 20.05 2.12
CA GLY A 53 8.26 19.87 3.56
C GLY A 53 8.26 18.41 3.94
N SER A 54 8.67 18.08 5.15
CA SER A 54 8.63 16.70 5.63
C SER A 54 7.19 16.17 5.66
N THR A 55 7.04 14.89 5.30
CA THR A 55 5.76 14.17 5.37
C THR A 55 5.78 13.03 6.39
N THR A 56 6.89 12.86 7.13
CA THR A 56 7.17 11.66 7.93
C THR A 56 7.41 11.92 9.41
N ASP A 57 7.59 13.18 9.82
CA ASP A 57 7.93 13.57 11.17
C ASP A 57 7.17 14.83 11.61
N ASP A 58 7.48 15.35 12.80
CA ASP A 58 6.79 16.48 13.39
C ASP A 58 7.00 17.82 12.64
N ALA A 59 7.98 17.93 11.73
CA ALA A 59 8.11 19.10 10.85
C ALA A 59 6.91 19.22 9.87
N LEU A 60 6.16 18.13 9.64
CA LEU A 60 4.88 18.19 8.97
C LEU A 60 3.90 19.16 9.66
N LEU A 61 3.91 19.21 11.00
CA LEU A 61 3.00 20.07 11.78
C LEU A 61 3.25 21.56 11.53
N GLU A 62 4.50 21.95 11.30
CA GLU A 62 4.86 23.34 10.95
C GLU A 62 4.27 23.70 9.57
N THR A 63 4.44 22.82 8.58
CA THR A 63 3.86 23.02 7.25
C THR A 63 2.33 23.08 7.30
N LEU A 64 1.70 22.21 8.07
CA LEU A 64 0.23 22.22 8.27
C LEU A 64 -0.22 23.51 8.97
N SER A 65 0.51 24.00 9.99
CA SER A 65 0.19 25.25 10.68
C SER A 65 0.20 26.44 9.73
N ASP A 66 1.20 26.54 8.84
CA ASP A 66 1.26 27.57 7.81
C ASP A 66 0.05 27.49 6.84
N ILE A 67 -0.30 26.30 6.37
CA ILE A 67 -1.49 26.09 5.52
C ILE A 67 -2.76 26.57 6.25
N ALA A 68 -2.93 26.17 7.51
CA ALA A 68 -4.11 26.56 8.30
C ALA A 68 -4.23 28.07 8.48
N GLY A 69 -3.12 28.76 8.69
CA GLY A 69 -3.07 30.22 8.79
C GLY A 69 -3.57 30.92 7.52
N ARG A 70 -3.29 30.35 6.35
CA ARG A 70 -3.62 30.95 5.04
C ARG A 70 -4.96 30.49 4.45
N ARG A 71 -5.38 29.26 4.71
CA ARG A 71 -6.49 28.60 4.00
C ARG A 71 -7.69 28.28 4.90
N GLY A 72 -7.59 28.43 6.21
CA GLY A 72 -8.64 28.05 7.16
C GLY A 72 -8.80 26.55 7.30
N ILE A 73 -10.05 26.06 7.39
CA ILE A 73 -10.35 24.63 7.57
C ILE A 73 -10.00 23.85 6.29
N CYS A 74 -9.19 22.79 6.43
CA CYS A 74 -8.81 21.89 5.36
C CYS A 74 -9.09 20.43 5.71
N ALA A 75 -9.32 19.57 4.70
CA ALA A 75 -9.41 18.14 4.86
C ALA A 75 -8.03 17.48 4.61
N LEU A 76 -7.55 16.58 5.49
CA LEU A 76 -6.26 15.92 5.35
C LEU A 76 -6.38 14.54 4.73
N PHE A 77 -5.49 14.24 3.78
CA PHE A 77 -5.35 12.97 3.09
C PHE A 77 -3.90 12.46 3.21
N PRO A 78 -3.55 11.74 4.28
CA PRO A 78 -2.25 11.12 4.40
C PRO A 78 -2.10 10.01 3.34
N CYS A 79 -0.96 9.95 2.66
CA CYS A 79 -0.68 8.97 1.61
C CYS A 79 0.55 8.09 1.92
N SER A 80 1.01 8.06 3.17
CA SER A 80 2.03 7.15 3.69
C SER A 80 1.69 6.69 5.11
N ASP A 81 2.29 5.59 5.55
CA ASP A 81 2.10 5.06 6.91
C ASP A 81 2.64 6.03 7.96
N GLU A 82 3.77 6.69 7.64
CA GLU A 82 4.41 7.67 8.50
C GLU A 82 3.48 8.88 8.71
N SER A 83 2.92 9.44 7.64
CA SER A 83 1.99 10.57 7.77
C SER A 83 0.71 10.20 8.54
N VAL A 84 0.20 8.97 8.42
CA VAL A 84 -0.91 8.49 9.26
C VAL A 84 -0.52 8.51 10.74
N ARG A 85 0.68 8.03 11.09
CA ARG A 85 1.17 8.01 12.47
C ARG A 85 1.32 9.43 13.04
N VAL A 86 1.89 10.36 12.26
CA VAL A 86 2.02 11.78 12.67
C VAL A 86 0.65 12.40 12.96
N LEU A 87 -0.30 12.26 12.02
CA LEU A 87 -1.65 12.79 12.20
C LEU A 87 -2.38 12.15 13.39
N SER A 88 -2.19 10.85 13.60
CA SER A 88 -2.82 10.13 14.70
C SER A 88 -2.36 10.62 16.07
N ARG A 89 -1.05 10.76 16.26
CA ARG A 89 -0.44 11.22 17.51
C ARG A 89 -0.78 12.67 17.84
N ASN A 90 -0.98 13.50 16.80
CA ASN A 90 -1.25 14.93 16.93
C ASN A 90 -2.72 15.29 16.68
N ARG A 91 -3.63 14.32 16.79
CA ARG A 91 -5.06 14.47 16.47
C ARG A 91 -5.71 15.65 17.18
N GLU A 92 -5.45 15.81 18.47
CA GLU A 92 -6.08 16.85 19.31
C GLU A 92 -5.68 18.26 18.88
N SER A 93 -4.39 18.49 18.57
CA SER A 93 -3.90 19.80 18.14
C SER A 93 -4.34 20.15 16.72
N LEU A 94 -4.56 19.13 15.86
CA LEU A 94 -4.94 19.35 14.47
C LEU A 94 -6.44 19.60 14.27
N ARG A 95 -7.31 19.13 15.16
CA ARG A 95 -8.76 19.14 14.95
C ARG A 95 -9.41 20.52 14.90
N GLU A 96 -8.76 21.55 15.38
CA GLU A 96 -9.28 22.93 15.30
C GLU A 96 -9.35 23.41 13.85
N ARG A 97 -8.34 23.14 13.06
CA ARG A 97 -8.16 23.63 11.70
C ARG A 97 -8.25 22.57 10.61
N PHE A 98 -8.12 21.31 10.99
CA PHE A 98 -8.12 20.20 10.05
C PHE A 98 -9.23 19.20 10.33
N ARG A 99 -9.67 18.56 9.25
CA ARG A 99 -10.70 17.52 9.27
C ARG A 99 -10.15 16.26 8.61
N PHE A 100 -10.24 15.14 9.28
CA PHE A 100 -9.81 13.84 8.75
C PHE A 100 -10.50 12.70 9.50
N VAL A 101 -10.65 11.56 8.82
CA VAL A 101 -11.21 10.34 9.41
C VAL A 101 -10.11 9.29 9.44
N LEU A 102 -9.59 9.04 10.64
CA LEU A 102 -8.58 8.01 10.91
C LEU A 102 -9.03 7.12 12.07
N PRO A 103 -8.62 5.83 12.08
CA PRO A 103 -8.86 4.96 13.22
C PRO A 103 -8.25 5.54 14.51
N ASP A 104 -8.71 5.11 15.65
CA ASP A 104 -8.09 5.47 16.92
C ASP A 104 -6.66 4.93 17.00
N GLU A 105 -5.78 5.57 17.77
CA GLU A 105 -4.35 5.28 17.81
C GLU A 105 -4.07 3.80 18.11
N HIS A 106 -4.77 3.21 19.08
CA HIS A 106 -4.61 1.79 19.40
C HIS A 106 -4.99 0.84 18.24
N VAL A 107 -5.94 1.23 17.38
CA VAL A 107 -6.29 0.46 16.17
C VAL A 107 -5.24 0.63 15.08
N ILE A 108 -4.65 1.82 14.97
CA ILE A 108 -3.51 2.08 14.09
C ILE A 108 -2.32 1.21 14.50
N ASP A 109 -1.96 1.21 15.78
CA ASP A 109 -0.86 0.40 16.31
C ASP A 109 -1.11 -1.11 16.16
N LEU A 110 -2.38 -1.53 16.35
CA LEU A 110 -2.77 -2.92 16.16
C LEU A 110 -2.51 -3.39 14.72
N PHE A 111 -2.92 -2.62 13.72
CA PHE A 111 -2.88 -3.05 12.33
C PHE A 111 -1.60 -2.65 11.58
N MET A 112 -0.92 -1.58 11.97
CA MET A 112 0.34 -1.17 11.34
C MET A 112 1.56 -1.94 11.86
N ASN A 113 1.49 -2.48 13.08
CA ASN A 113 2.52 -3.39 13.58
C ASN A 113 2.18 -4.83 13.17
N LYS A 114 3.03 -5.43 12.33
CA LYS A 114 2.77 -6.78 11.79
C LYS A 114 2.66 -7.86 12.87
N ILE A 115 3.44 -7.77 13.93
CA ILE A 115 3.39 -8.74 15.04
C ILE A 115 2.02 -8.65 15.74
N ASN A 116 1.57 -7.43 16.06
CA ASN A 116 0.29 -7.19 16.69
C ASN A 116 -0.87 -7.70 15.81
N PHE A 117 -0.83 -7.38 14.52
CA PHE A 117 -1.81 -7.85 13.55
C PHE A 117 -1.89 -9.38 13.49
N TYR A 118 -0.75 -10.07 13.33
CA TYR A 118 -0.76 -11.53 13.22
C TYR A 118 -1.17 -12.22 14.53
N LYS A 119 -0.76 -11.70 15.69
CA LYS A 119 -1.23 -12.19 16.99
C LYS A 119 -2.74 -12.00 17.11
N PHE A 120 -3.24 -10.81 16.83
CA PHE A 120 -4.67 -10.50 16.88
C PHE A 120 -5.52 -11.39 15.95
N ALA A 121 -5.08 -11.56 14.70
CA ALA A 121 -5.76 -12.41 13.73
C ALA A 121 -5.76 -13.88 14.16
N ARG A 122 -4.62 -14.40 14.62
CA ARG A 122 -4.49 -15.76 15.14
C ARG A 122 -5.42 -16.03 16.32
N ASP A 123 -5.38 -15.14 17.32
CA ASP A 123 -6.13 -15.31 18.57
C ASP A 123 -7.66 -15.28 18.35
N ARG A 124 -8.10 -14.75 17.19
CA ARG A 124 -9.50 -14.75 16.75
C ARG A 124 -9.83 -15.83 15.72
N GLY A 125 -8.88 -16.71 15.40
CA GLY A 125 -9.10 -17.81 14.46
C GLY A 125 -9.15 -17.41 12.98
N PHE A 126 -8.71 -16.20 12.62
CA PHE A 126 -8.59 -15.81 11.21
C PHE A 126 -7.49 -16.58 10.52
N ALA A 127 -7.69 -16.85 9.23
CA ALA A 127 -6.72 -17.55 8.41
C ALA A 127 -5.52 -16.63 8.09
N ILE A 128 -4.39 -16.91 8.73
CA ILE A 128 -3.09 -16.31 8.45
C ILE A 128 -2.10 -17.41 8.10
N PRO A 129 -1.00 -17.14 7.37
CA PRO A 129 0.09 -18.08 7.20
C PRO A 129 0.59 -18.55 8.56
N SER A 130 1.06 -19.80 8.68
CA SER A 130 1.75 -20.26 9.90
C SER A 130 2.87 -19.27 10.22
N THR A 131 2.89 -18.72 11.45
CA THR A 131 3.68 -17.53 11.80
C THR A 131 4.36 -17.70 13.15
N PHE A 132 5.66 -17.42 13.17
CA PHE A 132 6.50 -17.37 14.36
C PHE A 132 7.13 -15.98 14.53
N PHE A 133 7.40 -15.63 15.79
CA PHE A 133 8.04 -14.37 16.19
C PHE A 133 9.29 -14.70 17.02
N PRO A 134 10.35 -15.25 16.39
CA PRO A 134 11.53 -15.68 17.11
C PRO A 134 12.32 -14.48 17.63
N ALA A 135 12.77 -14.57 18.88
CA ALA A 135 13.56 -13.55 19.56
C ALA A 135 15.02 -14.00 19.77
N ARG A 136 15.29 -15.29 19.70
CA ARG A 136 16.58 -15.89 19.97
C ARG A 136 16.81 -17.12 19.09
N ARG A 137 18.08 -17.53 18.98
CA ARG A 137 18.50 -18.59 18.06
C ARG A 137 17.87 -19.95 18.38
N GLU A 138 17.62 -20.23 19.64
CA GLU A 138 17.01 -21.49 20.10
C GLU A 138 15.56 -21.64 19.57
N ASP A 139 14.92 -20.56 19.20
CA ASP A 139 13.56 -20.59 18.63
C ASP A 139 13.53 -21.23 17.23
N ILE A 140 14.68 -21.37 16.54
CA ILE A 140 14.82 -22.02 15.23
C ILE A 140 14.40 -23.48 15.27
N ASP A 141 14.75 -24.21 16.35
CA ASP A 141 14.38 -25.61 16.51
C ASP A 141 12.87 -25.78 16.64
N GLU A 142 12.19 -24.86 17.31
CA GLU A 142 10.72 -24.83 17.37
C GLU A 142 10.10 -24.59 16.00
N ILE A 143 10.66 -23.68 15.21
CA ILE A 143 10.21 -23.41 13.84
C ILE A 143 10.37 -24.66 12.99
N ALA A 144 11.52 -25.33 13.06
CA ALA A 144 11.79 -26.55 12.31
C ALA A 144 10.84 -27.71 12.65
N GLY A 145 10.39 -27.79 13.92
CA GLY A 145 9.43 -28.80 14.37
C GLY A 145 7.95 -28.52 13.98
N LYS A 146 7.62 -27.28 13.66
CA LYS A 146 6.22 -26.85 13.44
C LYS A 146 5.90 -26.35 12.04
N MET A 147 6.90 -26.04 11.23
CA MET A 147 6.71 -25.45 9.90
C MET A 147 7.71 -26.02 8.89
N ASN A 148 7.23 -26.30 7.69
CA ASN A 148 8.05 -26.76 6.57
C ASN A 148 8.55 -25.61 5.70
N PRO A 149 9.76 -25.69 5.11
CA PRO A 149 10.20 -24.73 4.11
C PRO A 149 9.34 -24.84 2.82
N PRO A 150 9.32 -23.81 1.98
CA PRO A 150 10.10 -22.58 2.07
C PRO A 150 9.53 -21.57 3.08
N TYR A 151 10.45 -20.83 3.73
CA TYR A 151 10.11 -19.81 4.71
C TYR A 151 10.13 -18.41 4.09
N ILE A 152 9.30 -17.52 4.62
CA ILE A 152 9.36 -16.07 4.40
C ILE A 152 9.84 -15.43 5.70
N VAL A 153 10.96 -14.70 5.64
CA VAL A 153 11.44 -13.88 6.77
C VAL A 153 11.27 -12.41 6.42
N LYS A 154 10.66 -11.66 7.31
CA LYS A 154 10.41 -10.23 7.13
C LYS A 154 10.57 -9.47 8.45
N PRO A 155 11.00 -8.20 8.41
CA PRO A 155 11.02 -7.35 9.59
C PRO A 155 9.61 -7.05 10.07
N ALA A 156 9.41 -6.95 11.39
CA ALA A 156 8.14 -6.48 11.96
C ALA A 156 7.83 -5.06 11.49
N GLU A 157 8.84 -4.18 11.52
CA GLU A 157 8.81 -2.86 10.92
C GLU A 157 9.94 -2.71 9.91
N LYS A 158 9.70 -1.97 8.82
CA LYS A 158 10.74 -1.70 7.82
C LYS A 158 11.79 -0.79 8.43
N THR A 159 13.03 -1.26 8.48
CA THR A 159 14.18 -0.47 8.88
C THR A 159 15.05 -0.12 7.67
N ARG A 160 15.75 1.01 7.73
CA ARG A 160 16.75 1.37 6.72
C ARG A 160 17.85 0.31 6.64
N ARG A 161 18.32 -0.18 7.79
CA ARG A 161 19.37 -1.21 7.90
C ARG A 161 18.97 -2.53 7.22
N TRP A 162 17.70 -2.97 7.35
CA TRP A 162 17.19 -4.14 6.64
C TRP A 162 17.29 -3.98 5.12
N ILE A 163 16.85 -2.83 4.60
CA ILE A 163 16.88 -2.58 3.14
C ILE A 163 18.32 -2.45 2.63
N GLU A 164 19.21 -1.82 3.38
CA GLU A 164 20.63 -1.69 3.03
C GLU A 164 21.32 -3.06 3.00
N LEU A 165 21.04 -3.94 3.99
CA LEU A 165 21.68 -5.25 4.11
C LEU A 165 21.15 -6.27 3.11
N PHE A 166 19.83 -6.38 2.97
CA PHE A 166 19.23 -7.46 2.20
C PHE A 166 18.72 -7.03 0.80
N GLN A 167 18.63 -5.74 0.49
CA GLN A 167 18.13 -5.20 -0.79
C GLN A 167 16.71 -5.73 -1.16
N LYS A 168 15.99 -6.32 -0.19
CA LYS A 168 14.69 -6.98 -0.36
C LYS A 168 13.74 -6.62 0.77
N LYS A 169 12.44 -6.59 0.46
CA LYS A 169 11.38 -6.41 1.47
C LYS A 169 11.26 -7.63 2.38
N VAL A 170 11.47 -8.82 1.82
CA VAL A 170 11.38 -10.12 2.50
C VAL A 170 12.47 -11.06 2.01
N LEU A 171 12.91 -12.00 2.86
CA LEU A 171 13.79 -13.08 2.46
C LEU A 171 12.96 -14.35 2.22
N LYS A 172 13.31 -15.10 1.18
CA LYS A 172 12.73 -16.42 0.87
C LYS A 172 13.82 -17.46 1.08
N LEU A 173 13.58 -18.36 2.01
CA LEU A 173 14.56 -19.33 2.46
C LEU A 173 14.03 -20.74 2.19
N GLY A 174 14.83 -21.54 1.49
CA GLY A 174 14.48 -22.89 1.06
C GLY A 174 14.72 -23.96 2.13
N SER A 175 15.39 -23.63 3.24
CA SER A 175 15.70 -24.59 4.28
C SER A 175 15.90 -23.93 5.64
N ILE A 176 15.84 -24.75 6.70
CA ILE A 176 16.13 -24.28 8.07
C ILE A 176 17.58 -23.84 8.22
N GLY A 177 18.54 -24.49 7.53
CA GLY A 177 19.94 -24.08 7.55
C GLY A 177 20.20 -22.74 6.87
N GLU A 178 19.34 -22.32 5.93
CA GLU A 178 19.38 -20.95 5.39
C GLU A 178 18.87 -19.94 6.42
N LEU A 179 17.80 -20.27 7.15
CA LEU A 179 17.28 -19.43 8.22
C LEU A 179 18.35 -19.26 9.32
N ASP A 180 18.98 -20.35 9.76
CA ASP A 180 20.01 -20.32 10.78
C ASP A 180 21.19 -19.42 10.41
N ARG A 181 21.62 -19.44 9.14
CA ARG A 181 22.73 -18.61 8.66
C ARG A 181 22.45 -17.12 8.66
N VAL A 182 21.20 -16.70 8.43
CA VAL A 182 20.84 -15.27 8.32
C VAL A 182 20.19 -14.73 9.60
N PHE A 183 19.89 -15.55 10.57
CA PHE A 183 19.04 -15.24 11.71
C PHE A 183 19.52 -14.04 12.51
N ASP A 184 20.79 -14.06 12.96
CA ASP A 184 21.36 -12.98 13.76
C ASP A 184 21.43 -11.68 12.97
N ALA A 185 21.79 -11.74 11.68
CA ALA A 185 21.81 -10.58 10.80
C ALA A 185 20.39 -9.99 10.60
N CYS A 186 19.35 -10.83 10.56
CA CYS A 186 17.97 -10.39 10.51
C CYS A 186 17.54 -9.67 11.78
N LEU A 187 17.84 -10.21 12.96
CA LEU A 187 17.56 -9.60 14.25
C LEU A 187 18.32 -8.27 14.40
N ASP A 188 19.60 -8.25 14.09
CA ASP A 188 20.44 -7.06 14.12
C ASP A 188 19.92 -5.93 13.22
N ALA A 189 19.37 -6.29 12.06
CA ALA A 189 18.89 -5.32 11.08
C ALA A 189 17.49 -4.79 11.41
N ALA A 190 16.65 -5.59 12.07
CA ALA A 190 15.23 -5.28 12.26
C ALA A 190 14.80 -5.14 13.73
N GLY A 191 15.54 -5.65 14.68
CA GLY A 191 15.12 -5.82 16.08
C GLY A 191 14.16 -7.01 16.21
N ASP A 192 12.96 -6.89 15.65
CA ASP A 192 11.96 -7.96 15.62
C ASP A 192 11.74 -8.49 14.21
N ILE A 193 11.68 -9.81 14.08
CA ILE A 193 11.42 -10.49 12.80
C ILE A 193 10.22 -11.42 12.88
N ILE A 194 9.67 -11.71 11.71
CA ILE A 194 8.57 -12.64 11.51
C ILE A 194 9.03 -13.73 10.54
N VAL A 195 8.89 -14.98 10.96
CA VAL A 195 9.09 -16.15 10.10
C VAL A 195 7.74 -16.76 9.78
N GLN A 196 7.44 -16.91 8.50
CA GLN A 196 6.14 -17.43 8.02
C GLN A 196 6.34 -18.53 6.99
N GLU A 197 5.37 -19.43 6.88
CA GLU A 197 5.26 -20.31 5.73
C GLU A 197 4.98 -19.50 4.47
N ARG A 198 5.48 -19.97 3.34
CA ARG A 198 5.16 -19.40 2.03
C ARG A 198 3.86 -20.00 1.52
N ILE A 199 2.85 -19.16 1.33
CA ILE A 199 1.61 -19.58 0.68
C ILE A 199 1.85 -19.76 -0.82
N GLU A 200 1.52 -20.94 -1.32
CA GLU A 200 1.73 -21.32 -2.73
C GLU A 200 0.87 -20.50 -3.69
N GLY A 201 1.41 -20.30 -4.89
CA GLY A 201 0.74 -19.61 -5.99
C GLY A 201 1.49 -18.40 -6.51
N ASP A 202 1.18 -18.06 -7.77
CA ASP A 202 1.76 -16.91 -8.47
C ASP A 202 1.20 -15.55 -7.97
N ASP A 203 1.66 -14.48 -8.59
CA ASP A 203 1.28 -13.10 -8.20
C ASP A 203 -0.20 -12.80 -8.48
N SER A 204 -0.85 -13.52 -9.42
CA SER A 204 -2.26 -13.34 -9.73
C SER A 204 -3.22 -13.88 -8.64
N ARG A 205 -2.68 -14.55 -7.63
CA ARG A 205 -3.43 -15.05 -6.48
C ARG A 205 -3.41 -14.10 -5.28
N LEU A 206 -3.02 -12.84 -5.49
CA LEU A 206 -3.09 -11.78 -4.50
C LEU A 206 -4.37 -10.96 -4.67
N TYR A 207 -5.23 -11.02 -3.67
CA TYR A 207 -6.50 -10.33 -3.58
C TYR A 207 -6.45 -9.22 -2.54
N SER A 208 -7.37 -8.29 -2.61
CA SER A 208 -7.54 -7.29 -1.55
C SER A 208 -8.98 -6.82 -1.49
N CYS A 209 -9.43 -6.49 -0.29
CA CYS A 209 -10.59 -5.67 -0.06
C CYS A 209 -10.14 -4.28 0.39
N ILE A 210 -10.56 -3.24 -0.34
CA ILE A 210 -10.42 -1.84 0.05
C ILE A 210 -11.74 -1.45 0.71
N PHE A 211 -11.70 -0.81 1.87
CA PHE A 211 -12.89 -0.48 2.64
C PHE A 211 -12.82 0.91 3.24
N TYR A 212 -14.00 1.50 3.43
CA TYR A 212 -14.17 2.74 4.18
C TYR A 212 -15.28 2.55 5.21
N TYR A 213 -14.95 2.84 6.44
CA TYR A 213 -15.90 2.97 7.55
C TYR A 213 -16.04 4.45 7.88
N ASN A 214 -17.29 4.93 8.01
CA ASN A 214 -17.54 6.34 8.26
C ASN A 214 -17.07 6.78 9.67
N SER A 215 -17.17 8.06 9.96
CA SER A 215 -16.81 8.63 11.27
C SER A 215 -17.58 8.04 12.44
N GLY A 216 -18.77 7.46 12.19
CA GLY A 216 -19.58 6.71 13.15
C GLY A 216 -19.18 5.25 13.32
N CYS A 217 -18.10 4.78 12.70
CA CYS A 217 -17.65 3.38 12.68
C CYS A 217 -18.62 2.41 11.97
N GLU A 218 -19.42 2.90 11.04
CA GLU A 218 -20.30 2.06 10.22
C GLU A 218 -19.60 1.73 8.90
N GLN A 219 -19.70 0.45 8.48
CA GLN A 219 -19.23 0.04 7.14
C GLN A 219 -19.97 0.83 6.07
N TYR A 220 -19.23 1.50 5.21
CA TYR A 220 -19.83 2.36 4.19
C TYR A 220 -19.49 1.93 2.76
N ILE A 221 -18.23 1.65 2.48
CA ILE A 221 -17.74 1.19 1.16
C ILE A 221 -16.89 -0.04 1.35
N THR A 222 -17.07 -1.02 0.46
CA THR A 222 -16.17 -2.16 0.27
C THR A 222 -15.94 -2.37 -1.23
N PHE A 223 -14.70 -2.74 -1.57
CA PHE A 223 -14.30 -2.96 -2.96
C PHE A 223 -13.26 -4.05 -3.04
N THR A 224 -13.56 -5.15 -3.72
CA THR A 224 -12.63 -6.25 -3.92
C THR A 224 -11.89 -6.15 -5.25
N SER A 225 -10.61 -6.46 -5.23
CA SER A 225 -9.74 -6.43 -6.39
C SER A 225 -8.68 -7.52 -6.33
N ARG A 226 -8.10 -7.84 -7.48
CA ARG A 226 -7.05 -8.85 -7.63
C ARG A 226 -5.83 -8.24 -8.33
N LYS A 227 -4.62 -8.55 -7.87
CA LYS A 227 -3.39 -8.28 -8.63
C LYS A 227 -3.30 -9.30 -9.77
N LEU A 228 -2.95 -8.85 -10.95
CA LEU A 228 -2.62 -9.72 -12.08
C LEU A 228 -1.11 -9.84 -12.25
N ARG A 229 -0.38 -8.76 -12.02
CA ARG A 229 1.09 -8.69 -12.03
C ARG A 229 1.60 -7.66 -11.05
N GLN A 230 2.85 -7.84 -10.63
CA GLN A 230 3.55 -6.89 -9.77
C GLN A 230 4.97 -6.64 -10.28
N TRP A 231 5.51 -5.48 -9.95
CA TRP A 231 6.88 -5.10 -10.21
C TRP A 231 7.53 -4.62 -8.90
N ARG A 232 8.58 -5.27 -8.44
CA ARG A 232 9.30 -6.44 -8.97
C ARG A 232 8.44 -7.71 -8.79
N ILE A 233 8.65 -8.69 -9.68
CA ILE A 233 7.93 -9.96 -9.59
C ILE A 233 8.18 -10.64 -8.24
N GLU A 234 7.14 -11.29 -7.70
CA GLU A 234 7.10 -12.01 -6.42
C GLU A 234 7.10 -11.13 -5.15
N ASP A 235 7.68 -9.89 -5.14
CA ASP A 235 7.83 -9.07 -3.92
C ASP A 235 7.46 -7.59 -4.15
N GLY A 236 7.03 -7.22 -5.35
CA GLY A 236 6.79 -5.84 -5.72
C GLY A 236 5.38 -5.33 -5.43
N ASP A 237 5.16 -4.09 -5.84
CA ASP A 237 3.84 -3.49 -5.83
C ASP A 237 3.05 -3.90 -7.09
N ALA A 238 1.72 -3.87 -7.03
CA ALA A 238 0.91 -4.15 -8.20
C ALA A 238 1.29 -3.23 -9.37
N CYS A 239 1.45 -3.80 -10.57
CA CYS A 239 1.61 -3.04 -11.81
C CYS A 239 0.42 -3.24 -12.76
N LEU A 240 -0.28 -4.35 -12.65
CA LEU A 240 -1.59 -4.59 -13.24
C LEU A 240 -2.50 -5.20 -12.19
N ALA A 241 -3.69 -4.63 -12.00
CA ALA A 241 -4.72 -5.16 -11.12
C ALA A 241 -6.08 -5.03 -11.78
N GLU A 242 -7.05 -5.81 -11.35
CA GLU A 242 -8.42 -5.73 -11.85
C GLU A 242 -9.43 -5.71 -10.71
N GLU A 243 -10.56 -5.10 -10.99
CA GLU A 243 -11.77 -5.27 -10.19
C GLU A 243 -12.19 -6.73 -10.23
N CYS A 244 -12.54 -7.31 -9.10
CA CYS A 244 -13.13 -8.64 -9.03
C CYS A 244 -14.19 -8.71 -7.93
N GLY A 245 -15.17 -9.63 -8.10
CA GLY A 245 -16.06 -10.03 -7.01
C GLY A 245 -15.42 -11.22 -6.28
N ASP A 246 -15.25 -11.12 -4.97
CA ASP A 246 -14.78 -12.23 -4.15
C ASP A 246 -15.42 -12.15 -2.76
N ASP A 247 -16.46 -12.96 -2.58
CA ASP A 247 -17.29 -12.96 -1.37
C ASP A 247 -16.52 -13.42 -0.13
N GLU A 248 -15.55 -14.33 -0.28
CA GLU A 248 -14.75 -14.81 0.84
C GLU A 248 -13.78 -13.75 1.34
N VAL A 249 -13.10 -13.04 0.42
CA VAL A 249 -12.24 -11.90 0.74
C VAL A 249 -13.05 -10.78 1.41
N LEU A 250 -14.25 -10.49 0.88
CA LEU A 250 -15.16 -9.49 1.45
C LEU A 250 -15.59 -9.88 2.85
N LYS A 251 -16.10 -11.10 3.04
CA LYS A 251 -16.60 -11.62 4.32
C LYS A 251 -15.52 -11.57 5.40
N GLN A 252 -14.34 -12.16 5.13
CA GLN A 252 -13.25 -12.17 6.11
C GLN A 252 -12.77 -10.75 6.46
N THR A 253 -12.79 -9.81 5.49
CA THR A 253 -12.46 -8.41 5.77
C THR A 253 -13.45 -7.76 6.71
N ILE A 254 -14.76 -7.92 6.45
CA ILE A 254 -15.83 -7.36 7.29
C ILE A 254 -15.77 -7.94 8.71
N GLU A 255 -15.55 -9.24 8.84
CA GLU A 255 -15.43 -9.93 10.13
C GLU A 255 -14.22 -9.41 10.94
N LEU A 256 -13.05 -9.28 10.30
CA LEU A 256 -11.85 -8.77 10.97
C LEU A 256 -12.02 -7.31 11.39
N ILE A 257 -12.42 -6.43 10.47
CA ILE A 257 -12.53 -4.99 10.74
C ILE A 257 -13.70 -4.69 11.65
N GLY A 258 -14.82 -5.42 11.53
CA GLY A 258 -15.98 -5.31 12.42
C GLY A 258 -15.70 -5.77 13.85
N SER A 259 -14.61 -6.52 14.09
CA SER A 259 -14.21 -6.94 15.45
C SER A 259 -13.55 -5.82 16.27
N VAL A 260 -13.28 -4.66 15.65
CA VAL A 260 -12.77 -3.45 16.29
C VAL A 260 -13.61 -2.24 15.91
N LYS A 261 -13.55 -1.17 16.70
CA LYS A 261 -14.19 0.12 16.35
C LYS A 261 -13.33 0.83 15.29
N PHE A 262 -13.49 0.44 14.03
CA PHE A 262 -12.75 1.01 12.91
C PHE A 262 -13.49 2.20 12.31
N ARG A 263 -12.75 3.23 11.91
CA ARG A 263 -13.19 4.35 11.07
C ARG A 263 -12.09 4.78 10.11
N GLY A 264 -12.48 5.30 8.96
CA GLY A 264 -11.56 5.74 7.93
C GLY A 264 -11.32 4.69 6.85
N LEU A 265 -10.32 4.96 6.04
CA LEU A 265 -9.95 4.16 4.88
C LEU A 265 -8.97 3.05 5.27
N GLY A 266 -9.12 1.89 4.64
CA GLY A 266 -8.15 0.80 4.77
C GLY A 266 -8.24 -0.19 3.63
N SER A 267 -7.31 -1.13 3.63
CA SER A 267 -7.36 -2.32 2.78
C SER A 267 -6.72 -3.50 3.50
N LEU A 268 -7.22 -4.69 3.21
CA LEU A 268 -6.65 -5.95 3.67
C LEU A 268 -6.22 -6.78 2.46
N GLU A 269 -4.97 -7.21 2.44
CA GLU A 269 -4.44 -8.07 1.37
C GLU A 269 -4.51 -9.54 1.78
N PHE A 270 -4.86 -10.37 0.79
CA PHE A 270 -4.98 -11.82 0.92
C PHE A 270 -4.13 -12.53 -0.13
N LYS A 271 -3.59 -13.68 0.23
CA LYS A 271 -3.04 -14.66 -0.71
C LYS A 271 -3.95 -15.88 -0.75
N ARG A 272 -4.41 -16.24 -1.95
CA ARG A 272 -5.14 -17.49 -2.18
C ARG A 272 -4.13 -18.60 -2.44
N ASP A 273 -4.15 -19.62 -1.62
CA ASP A 273 -3.29 -20.78 -1.77
C ASP A 273 -3.60 -21.54 -3.07
N GLY A 274 -2.54 -21.91 -3.79
CA GLY A 274 -2.64 -22.54 -5.10
C GLY A 274 -3.17 -23.97 -5.05
N THR A 275 -2.97 -24.65 -3.95
CA THR A 275 -3.31 -26.06 -3.75
C THR A 275 -4.68 -26.21 -3.10
N SER A 276 -4.86 -25.59 -1.94
CA SER A 276 -6.10 -25.71 -1.16
C SER A 276 -7.19 -24.73 -1.57
N GLY A 277 -6.86 -23.67 -2.29
CA GLY A 277 -7.77 -22.58 -2.62
C GLY A 277 -8.15 -21.68 -1.44
N ARG A 278 -7.64 -21.93 -0.25
CA ARG A 278 -7.90 -21.13 0.96
C ARG A 278 -7.26 -19.77 0.87
N TYR A 279 -7.93 -18.75 1.41
CA TYR A 279 -7.41 -17.41 1.54
C TYR A 279 -6.71 -17.21 2.88
N TYR A 280 -5.55 -16.55 2.83
CA TYR A 280 -4.76 -16.17 3.99
C TYR A 280 -4.59 -14.66 4.04
N MET A 281 -4.84 -14.04 5.17
CA MET A 281 -4.59 -12.62 5.40
C MET A 281 -3.09 -12.35 5.44
N ILE A 282 -2.62 -11.39 4.65
CA ILE A 282 -1.20 -11.09 4.50
C ILE A 282 -0.81 -9.78 5.17
N GLU A 283 -1.53 -8.70 4.88
CA GLU A 283 -1.17 -7.36 5.37
C GLU A 283 -2.37 -6.41 5.33
N PRO A 284 -2.69 -5.75 6.45
CA PRO A 284 -3.57 -4.59 6.46
C PRO A 284 -2.79 -3.32 6.09
N ASN A 285 -3.43 -2.42 5.35
CA ASN A 285 -2.97 -1.06 5.10
C ASN A 285 -4.10 -0.12 5.51
N ILE A 286 -3.91 0.68 6.54
CA ILE A 286 -4.98 1.48 7.13
C ILE A 286 -4.65 2.96 7.21
N GLY A 287 -5.70 3.79 7.29
CA GLY A 287 -5.60 5.24 7.46
C GLY A 287 -5.21 6.01 6.18
N ARG A 288 -4.89 5.32 5.09
CA ARG A 288 -4.45 5.94 3.84
C ARG A 288 -4.98 5.23 2.60
N PRO A 289 -5.02 5.92 1.45
CA PRO A 289 -5.30 5.28 0.17
C PRO A 289 -4.22 4.26 -0.20
N VAL A 290 -4.60 3.24 -0.95
CA VAL A 290 -3.67 2.29 -1.57
C VAL A 290 -3.20 2.81 -2.93
N THR A 291 -2.06 2.31 -3.40
CA THR A 291 -1.47 2.73 -4.70
C THR A 291 -2.44 2.60 -5.87
N ARG A 292 -3.39 1.68 -5.82
CA ARG A 292 -4.40 1.43 -6.87
C ARG A 292 -5.77 2.04 -6.57
N ILE A 293 -5.83 3.11 -5.75
CA ILE A 293 -7.10 3.77 -5.39
C ILE A 293 -7.87 4.28 -6.63
N GLY A 294 -7.16 4.61 -7.71
CA GLY A 294 -7.76 4.98 -8.98
C GLY A 294 -8.58 3.87 -9.64
N LEU A 295 -8.38 2.58 -9.27
CA LEU A 295 -9.22 1.48 -9.71
C LEU A 295 -10.64 1.63 -9.15
N VAL A 296 -10.75 1.91 -7.85
CA VAL A 296 -12.01 2.06 -7.12
C VAL A 296 -12.84 3.20 -7.73
N GLU A 297 -12.22 4.36 -7.90
CA GLU A 297 -12.86 5.54 -8.49
C GLU A 297 -13.27 5.32 -9.96
N LYS A 298 -12.42 4.64 -10.75
CA LYS A 298 -12.72 4.36 -12.16
C LYS A 298 -13.85 3.33 -12.31
N ALA A 299 -14.02 2.44 -11.34
CA ALA A 299 -15.15 1.50 -11.26
C ALA A 299 -16.46 2.18 -10.81
N GLY A 300 -16.43 3.49 -10.53
CA GLY A 300 -17.61 4.28 -10.17
C GLY A 300 -17.90 4.35 -8.66
N VAL A 301 -16.96 3.92 -7.81
CA VAL A 301 -17.11 3.98 -6.35
C VAL A 301 -16.34 5.19 -5.79
N PRO A 302 -17.02 6.26 -5.35
CA PRO A 302 -16.42 7.55 -5.01
C PRO A 302 -15.79 7.57 -3.61
N ILE A 303 -14.82 6.69 -3.35
CA ILE A 303 -14.32 6.44 -1.99
C ILE A 303 -13.58 7.66 -1.38
N LEU A 304 -12.72 8.34 -2.14
CA LEU A 304 -12.02 9.53 -1.63
C LEU A 304 -12.96 10.73 -1.50
N TYR A 305 -13.97 10.83 -2.34
CA TYR A 305 -14.99 11.85 -2.20
C TYR A 305 -15.90 11.60 -0.99
N ALA A 306 -16.26 10.34 -0.71
CA ALA A 306 -16.97 9.96 0.50
C ALA A 306 -16.15 10.32 1.76
N MET A 307 -14.86 9.99 1.77
CA MET A 307 -13.94 10.33 2.85
C MET A 307 -13.83 11.86 3.06
N TYR A 308 -13.75 12.64 1.98
CA TYR A 308 -13.74 14.12 2.04
C TYR A 308 -15.02 14.66 2.68
N ARG A 309 -16.18 14.17 2.24
CA ARG A 309 -17.48 14.63 2.75
C ARG A 309 -17.68 14.27 4.21
N ASP A 310 -17.31 13.05 4.60
CA ASP A 310 -17.41 12.59 5.99
C ASP A 310 -16.50 13.41 6.92
N ALA A 311 -15.25 13.66 6.50
CA ALA A 311 -14.33 14.49 7.27
C ALA A 311 -14.89 15.89 7.56
N LEU A 312 -15.67 16.45 6.63
CA LEU A 312 -16.29 17.77 6.76
C LEU A 312 -17.71 17.73 7.35
N GLY A 313 -18.19 16.58 7.82
CA GLY A 313 -19.55 16.42 8.37
C GLY A 313 -20.65 16.63 7.33
N MET A 314 -20.38 16.41 6.05
CA MET A 314 -21.34 16.54 4.95
C MET A 314 -22.05 15.22 4.69
N SER A 315 -23.25 15.26 4.07
CA SER A 315 -23.96 14.04 3.65
C SER A 315 -23.11 13.21 2.69
N LEU A 316 -23.07 11.89 2.92
CA LEU A 316 -22.25 10.96 2.12
C LEU A 316 -22.92 10.63 0.78
N PRO A 317 -22.15 10.25 -0.27
CA PRO A 317 -22.70 9.81 -1.55
C PRO A 317 -23.55 8.53 -1.37
N SER A 318 -24.69 8.43 -2.03
CA SER A 318 -25.57 7.25 -1.92
C SER A 318 -25.17 6.08 -2.81
N ASP A 319 -24.55 6.37 -3.96
CA ASP A 319 -24.13 5.35 -4.95
C ASP A 319 -22.66 4.97 -4.72
N VAL A 320 -22.45 3.97 -3.87
CA VAL A 320 -21.14 3.56 -3.39
C VAL A 320 -20.87 2.05 -3.57
N MET A 321 -21.80 1.35 -4.25
CA MET A 321 -21.71 -0.08 -4.47
C MET A 321 -20.74 -0.44 -5.60
N GLN A 322 -19.90 -1.45 -5.38
CA GLN A 322 -19.09 -2.06 -6.43
C GLN A 322 -20.01 -2.74 -7.47
N ARG A 323 -19.78 -2.46 -8.76
CA ARG A 323 -20.67 -2.90 -9.86
C ARG A 323 -20.07 -4.01 -10.74
N HIS A 324 -18.87 -4.48 -10.44
CA HIS A 324 -18.15 -5.52 -11.20
C HIS A 324 -18.03 -5.19 -12.72
N THR A 325 -17.56 -4.00 -13.01
CA THR A 325 -17.44 -3.46 -14.37
C THR A 325 -16.24 -4.01 -15.15
N GLY A 326 -15.38 -4.79 -14.49
CA GLY A 326 -14.16 -5.35 -15.09
C GLY A 326 -13.07 -4.31 -15.37
N VAL A 327 -13.11 -3.17 -14.69
CA VAL A 327 -12.06 -2.14 -14.80
C VAL A 327 -10.72 -2.70 -14.32
N LYS A 328 -9.66 -2.32 -15.02
CA LYS A 328 -8.27 -2.63 -14.64
C LYS A 328 -7.52 -1.37 -14.25
N TRP A 329 -6.55 -1.52 -13.35
CA TRP A 329 -5.59 -0.48 -13.02
C TRP A 329 -4.21 -0.87 -13.52
N ILE A 330 -3.48 0.08 -14.12
CA ILE A 330 -2.18 -0.19 -14.71
C ILE A 330 -1.15 0.90 -14.42
N SER A 331 0.04 0.48 -14.00
CA SER A 331 1.28 1.27 -14.02
C SER A 331 2.08 0.87 -15.26
N ILE A 332 1.95 1.62 -16.34
CA ILE A 332 2.41 1.22 -17.69
C ILE A 332 3.88 0.79 -17.69
N ILE A 333 4.79 1.63 -17.19
CA ILE A 333 6.23 1.33 -17.21
C ILE A 333 6.54 0.08 -16.39
N ASN A 334 5.95 -0.02 -15.18
CA ASN A 334 6.17 -1.17 -14.32
C ASN A 334 5.56 -2.45 -14.90
N ASP A 335 4.42 -2.36 -15.60
CA ASP A 335 3.81 -3.52 -16.24
C ASP A 335 4.63 -4.05 -17.41
N VAL A 336 5.20 -3.17 -18.22
CA VAL A 336 6.14 -3.56 -19.30
C VAL A 336 7.38 -4.25 -18.72
N LEU A 337 7.99 -3.67 -17.67
CA LEU A 337 9.16 -4.28 -17.02
C LEU A 337 8.81 -5.64 -16.40
N SER A 338 7.66 -5.75 -15.76
CA SER A 338 7.13 -6.99 -15.22
C SER A 338 6.91 -8.03 -16.30
N ALA A 339 6.25 -7.66 -17.40
CA ALA A 339 5.99 -8.56 -18.52
C ALA A 339 7.28 -9.11 -19.14
N ILE A 340 8.32 -8.27 -19.29
CA ILE A 340 9.64 -8.71 -19.77
C ILE A 340 10.25 -9.72 -18.79
N ALA A 341 10.15 -9.49 -17.49
CA ALA A 341 10.69 -10.38 -16.48
C ALA A 341 9.96 -11.74 -16.45
N TYR A 342 8.63 -11.76 -16.53
CA TYR A 342 7.84 -13.00 -16.66
C TYR A 342 8.10 -13.74 -17.97
N TYR A 343 8.24 -13.00 -19.08
CA TYR A 343 8.58 -13.60 -20.37
C TYR A 343 9.94 -14.32 -20.32
N ARG A 344 10.96 -13.69 -19.73
CA ARG A 344 12.28 -14.30 -19.54
C ARG A 344 12.24 -15.57 -18.68
N LYS A 345 11.34 -15.63 -17.70
CA LYS A 345 11.09 -16.83 -16.87
C LYS A 345 10.17 -17.86 -17.56
N LYS A 346 9.73 -17.62 -18.80
CA LYS A 346 8.78 -18.47 -19.54
C LYS A 346 7.43 -18.65 -18.82
N GLN A 347 7.02 -17.66 -18.04
CA GLN A 347 5.78 -17.65 -17.26
C GLN A 347 4.70 -16.76 -17.88
N LEU A 348 4.99 -16.04 -18.96
CA LEU A 348 4.06 -15.17 -19.68
C LEU A 348 4.47 -15.11 -21.16
N THR A 349 3.53 -15.30 -22.06
CA THR A 349 3.71 -15.06 -23.50
C THR A 349 3.30 -13.63 -23.87
N VAL A 350 3.80 -13.12 -25.00
CA VAL A 350 3.38 -11.81 -25.53
C VAL A 350 1.88 -11.75 -25.77
N ARG A 351 1.28 -12.85 -26.25
CA ARG A 351 -0.15 -12.94 -26.49
C ARG A 351 -0.95 -12.82 -25.20
N GLU A 352 -0.61 -13.58 -24.17
CA GLU A 352 -1.28 -13.52 -22.85
C GLU A 352 -1.11 -12.13 -22.22
N TRP A 353 0.07 -11.50 -22.39
CA TRP A 353 0.26 -10.13 -21.94
C TRP A 353 -0.71 -9.16 -22.61
N LEU A 354 -0.79 -9.18 -23.97
CA LEU A 354 -1.71 -8.32 -24.72
C LEU A 354 -3.18 -8.59 -24.37
N GLU A 355 -3.57 -9.86 -24.19
CA GLU A 355 -4.92 -10.24 -23.76
C GLU A 355 -5.23 -9.72 -22.35
N SER A 356 -4.27 -9.76 -21.42
CA SER A 356 -4.44 -9.24 -20.06
C SER A 356 -4.64 -7.72 -20.02
N LEU A 357 -4.19 -7.00 -21.05
CA LEU A 357 -4.37 -5.57 -21.18
C LEU A 357 -5.74 -5.13 -21.73
N ARG A 358 -6.64 -6.06 -22.11
CA ARG A 358 -7.97 -5.71 -22.62
C ARG A 358 -8.86 -5.12 -21.52
N GLY A 359 -9.80 -4.26 -21.91
CA GLY A 359 -10.81 -3.63 -21.03
C GLY A 359 -10.50 -2.18 -20.65
N VAL A 360 -11.43 -1.57 -19.92
CA VAL A 360 -11.33 -0.19 -19.42
C VAL A 360 -10.23 -0.08 -18.37
N LYS A 361 -9.48 1.02 -18.39
CA LYS A 361 -8.32 1.21 -17.51
C LYS A 361 -8.37 2.48 -16.68
N ALA A 362 -7.96 2.34 -15.43
CA ALA A 362 -7.44 3.42 -14.61
C ALA A 362 -5.90 3.40 -14.71
N PHE A 363 -5.30 4.51 -15.04
CA PHE A 363 -3.84 4.62 -15.17
C PHE A 363 -3.24 5.17 -13.89
N ALA A 364 -2.16 4.54 -13.42
CA ALA A 364 -1.45 4.98 -12.22
C ALA A 364 -0.87 6.41 -12.36
N VAL A 365 -0.23 6.67 -13.50
CA VAL A 365 0.50 7.92 -13.75
C VAL A 365 0.07 8.61 -15.04
N PHE A 366 -0.23 7.85 -16.11
CA PHE A 366 -0.62 8.41 -17.39
C PHE A 366 -1.94 9.19 -17.31
N SER A 367 -1.94 10.42 -17.81
CA SER A 367 -3.14 11.25 -17.96
C SER A 367 -2.93 12.28 -19.07
N LEU A 368 -3.89 12.40 -19.99
CA LEU A 368 -3.84 13.44 -21.04
C LEU A 368 -4.09 14.86 -20.47
N ARG A 369 -4.82 14.96 -19.35
CA ARG A 369 -5.11 16.25 -18.70
C ARG A 369 -3.96 16.72 -17.80
N ASP A 370 -3.09 15.81 -17.39
CA ASP A 370 -1.96 16.04 -16.50
C ASP A 370 -0.76 15.16 -16.95
N PRO A 371 -0.11 15.50 -18.10
CA PRO A 371 0.85 14.61 -18.75
C PRO A 371 2.25 14.63 -18.12
N LEU A 372 2.64 15.72 -17.44
CA LEU A 372 4.01 15.89 -16.97
C LEU A 372 4.50 14.78 -16.03
N PRO A 373 3.70 14.28 -15.05
CA PRO A 373 4.14 13.16 -14.24
C PRO A 373 4.56 11.93 -15.06
N PHE A 374 3.83 11.60 -16.12
CA PHE A 374 4.15 10.45 -16.97
C PHE A 374 5.38 10.70 -17.83
N ILE A 375 5.53 11.91 -18.39
CA ILE A 375 6.69 12.28 -19.21
C ILE A 375 7.99 12.22 -18.38
N PHE A 376 7.95 12.67 -17.12
CA PHE A 376 9.12 12.73 -16.25
C PHE A 376 9.39 11.42 -15.48
N GLN A 377 8.46 10.47 -15.47
CA GLN A 377 8.62 9.19 -14.77
C GLN A 377 9.86 8.40 -15.22
N PRO A 378 10.18 8.22 -16.54
CA PRO A 378 11.37 7.50 -16.96
C PRO A 378 12.68 8.16 -16.50
N PHE A 379 12.74 9.50 -16.52
CA PHE A 379 13.93 10.24 -16.07
C PHE A 379 14.17 10.07 -14.57
N ASN A 380 13.12 10.05 -13.78
CA ASN A 380 13.20 9.81 -12.34
C ASN A 380 13.68 8.37 -12.05
N TYR A 381 13.20 7.38 -12.79
CA TYR A 381 13.68 6.00 -12.68
C TYR A 381 15.16 5.86 -13.06
N LEU A 382 15.58 6.53 -14.14
CA LEU A 382 16.98 6.54 -14.56
C LEU A 382 17.88 7.19 -13.50
N ARG A 383 17.47 8.35 -12.94
CA ARG A 383 18.18 9.02 -11.84
C ARG A 383 18.37 8.09 -10.64
N ASN A 384 17.31 7.40 -10.23
CA ASN A 384 17.33 6.48 -9.10
C ASN A 384 18.16 5.21 -9.39
N TYR A 385 18.27 4.81 -10.64
CA TYR A 385 19.13 3.70 -11.06
C TYR A 385 20.61 4.09 -11.04
N LEU A 386 20.95 5.25 -11.59
CA LEU A 386 22.33 5.78 -11.64
C LEU A 386 22.84 6.25 -10.28
N GLY A 387 21.97 6.67 -9.38
CA GLY A 387 22.31 7.10 -8.02
C GLY A 387 22.49 5.96 -7.00
N ARG A 388 22.32 4.70 -7.40
CA ARG A 388 22.63 3.56 -6.54
C ARG A 388 24.12 3.32 -6.52
N PRO A 389 24.75 3.08 -5.36
CA PRO A 389 26.13 2.60 -5.30
C PRO A 389 26.21 1.30 -6.10
N GLU A 390 27.31 1.12 -6.86
CA GLU A 390 27.58 -0.13 -7.59
C GLU A 390 27.51 -1.31 -6.61
N PRO A 391 26.87 -2.44 -7.01
CA PRO A 391 26.96 -3.67 -6.22
C PRO A 391 28.41 -4.08 -6.09
N GLY A 392 28.83 -4.39 -4.88
CA GLY A 392 30.19 -4.82 -4.58
C GLY A 392 30.60 -6.03 -5.44
N PRO A 393 31.91 -6.29 -5.58
CA PRO A 393 32.46 -7.30 -6.51
C PRO A 393 31.94 -8.73 -6.27
N ASP A 394 31.38 -9.06 -5.11
CA ASP A 394 30.88 -10.40 -4.78
C ASP A 394 29.51 -10.76 -5.38
N GLU A 395 28.73 -9.79 -5.88
CA GLU A 395 27.41 -10.10 -6.49
C GLU A 395 27.50 -10.51 -7.97
N ARG A 396 28.64 -10.38 -8.63
CA ARG A 396 28.83 -10.74 -10.05
C ARG A 396 29.01 -12.24 -10.30
N SER A 397 29.20 -13.05 -9.24
CA SER A 397 29.52 -14.48 -9.37
C SER A 397 28.30 -15.44 -9.35
N HIS A 398 27.07 -14.96 -9.13
CA HIS A 398 25.87 -15.81 -9.05
C HIS A 398 24.85 -15.63 -10.21
N GLY A 399 25.24 -14.92 -11.28
CA GLY A 399 24.41 -14.70 -12.48
C GLY A 399 24.73 -15.58 -13.70
N GLY A 400 25.48 -16.62 -13.54
CA GLY A 400 25.89 -17.48 -14.65
C GLY A 400 25.76 -18.98 -14.33
N ARG A 401 24.56 -19.53 -14.53
CA ARG A 401 24.29 -20.86 -15.11
C ARG A 401 22.80 -21.14 -15.12
#